data_67a6690546ba0e4156df05e499c09d6f
#
_entry.id   67a6690546ba0e4156df05e499c09d6f
#
_cell.length_a   1.000
_cell.length_b   1.000
_cell.length_c   1.000
_cell.angle_alpha   90.00
_cell.angle_beta   90.00
_cell.angle_gamma   90.00
#
_symmetry.space_group_name_H-M   'P 1'
#
loop_
_entity.id
_entity.type
_entity.pdbx_description
1 polymer ?
#
loop_
_entity_poly.entity_id
_entity_poly.type
_entity_poly.pdbx_seq_one_letter_code
_entity_poly.pdbx_strand_id
1 'polypeptide(L)'
;MDRTERFYRIQRLLNQRRIVPRETFLEDLGVSRATLKRDLAYLRDRMQVPIEWDRERGGYYLDAGGGETAAFQLPGLWFSAEEIHALLTMERLLEHLQPGLLSQQIRPLRERIRRILGGGDLAADEVMRRIRVLQMGARTVQPAHFQAIASALLSRRRLKIRHHRRHDDEVMEREVSPLRLVHYRDNWYLDAWCHRRRALRTFAVDAIQQARILGRVAREVPDEVLDAALEAGYGIFAGPARHVAVLRFSPLRARWVARENWHPQQEGHFELDGAWILKLPYSDPQELLMDILKFGADVEVLAPAILRERVAAALQVATGLYGD
;
A
#
# COMPACT_ATOMS: atom_id res chain seq x y z
N MET A 1 -8.57 -11.37 32.85
CA MET A 1 -9.25 -10.67 31.75
C MET A 1 -8.59 -9.32 31.57
N ASP A 2 -8.12 -9.01 30.37
CA ASP A 2 -7.53 -7.71 30.09
C ASP A 2 -8.60 -6.60 29.99
N ARG A 3 -8.18 -5.34 29.85
CA ARG A 3 -9.08 -4.20 29.81
C ARG A 3 -9.93 -4.17 28.54
N THR A 4 -9.34 -4.57 27.41
CA THR A 4 -10.01 -4.56 26.09
C THR A 4 -11.12 -5.61 26.06
N GLU A 5 -10.87 -6.79 26.60
CA GLU A 5 -11.85 -7.87 26.72
C GLU A 5 -13.05 -7.44 27.60
N ARG A 6 -12.77 -6.70 28.71
CA ARG A 6 -13.84 -6.19 29.56
C ARG A 6 -14.71 -5.17 28.82
N PHE A 7 -14.11 -4.25 28.06
CA PHE A 7 -14.86 -3.28 27.28
C PHE A 7 -15.76 -3.93 26.24
N TYR A 8 -15.24 -4.96 25.55
CA TYR A 8 -16.05 -5.73 24.61
C TYR A 8 -17.25 -6.39 25.27
N ARG A 9 -17.08 -6.99 26.45
CA ARG A 9 -18.18 -7.62 27.18
C ARG A 9 -19.20 -6.59 27.68
N ILE A 10 -18.76 -5.43 28.21
CA ILE A 10 -19.63 -4.33 28.60
C ILE A 10 -20.50 -3.91 27.43
N GLN A 11 -19.90 -3.66 26.27
CA GLN A 11 -20.63 -3.25 25.08
C GLN A 11 -21.60 -4.34 24.60
N ARG A 12 -21.19 -5.59 24.59
CA ARG A 12 -22.06 -6.71 24.23
C ARG A 12 -23.31 -6.76 25.12
N LEU A 13 -23.16 -6.62 26.43
CA LEU A 13 -24.26 -6.61 27.36
C LEU A 13 -25.21 -5.43 27.11
N LEU A 14 -24.65 -4.22 26.90
CA LEU A 14 -25.44 -3.01 26.63
C LEU A 14 -26.18 -3.05 25.28
N ASN A 15 -25.63 -3.74 24.28
CA ASN A 15 -26.27 -3.94 22.98
C ASN A 15 -27.35 -5.04 23.01
N GLN A 16 -27.16 -6.07 23.82
CA GLN A 16 -28.11 -7.18 23.93
C GLN A 16 -29.33 -6.86 24.79
N ARG A 17 -29.21 -5.94 25.73
CA ARG A 17 -30.23 -5.63 26.72
C ARG A 17 -30.51 -4.12 26.75
N ARG A 18 -31.77 -3.72 26.77
CA ARG A 18 -32.13 -2.30 26.90
C ARG A 18 -31.60 -1.66 28.18
N ILE A 19 -31.52 -2.42 29.26
CA ILE A 19 -30.97 -2.01 30.56
C ILE A 19 -30.24 -3.17 31.16
N VAL A 20 -29.03 -2.91 31.68
CA VAL A 20 -28.15 -3.90 32.28
C VAL A 20 -27.92 -3.52 33.75
N PRO A 21 -28.40 -4.33 34.72
CA PRO A 21 -28.12 -4.14 36.14
C PRO A 21 -26.59 -4.20 36.41
N ARG A 22 -26.17 -3.45 37.43
CA ARG A 22 -24.76 -3.43 37.84
C ARG A 22 -24.23 -4.84 38.18
N GLU A 23 -25.03 -5.61 38.84
CA GLU A 23 -24.72 -6.96 39.29
C GLU A 23 -24.39 -7.87 38.10
N THR A 24 -25.13 -7.77 37.02
CA THR A 24 -24.87 -8.51 35.77
C THR A 24 -23.48 -8.22 35.19
N PHE A 25 -23.03 -6.97 35.23
CA PHE A 25 -21.65 -6.64 34.81
C PHE A 25 -20.60 -7.25 35.75
N LEU A 26 -20.83 -7.19 37.07
CA LEU A 26 -19.90 -7.73 38.03
C LEU A 26 -19.73 -9.25 37.88
N GLU A 27 -20.83 -9.96 37.64
CA GLU A 27 -20.86 -11.40 37.41
C GLU A 27 -20.20 -11.78 36.07
N ASP A 28 -20.57 -11.15 34.97
CA ASP A 28 -20.04 -11.47 33.62
C ASP A 28 -18.55 -11.13 33.51
N LEU A 29 -18.11 -10.00 34.09
CA LEU A 29 -16.76 -9.53 34.01
C LEU A 29 -15.81 -10.10 35.07
N GLY A 30 -16.34 -10.61 36.19
CA GLY A 30 -15.55 -11.10 37.32
C GLY A 30 -14.70 -10.01 37.98
N VAL A 31 -15.18 -8.76 38.04
CA VAL A 31 -14.41 -7.60 38.53
C VAL A 31 -15.04 -6.94 39.72
N SER A 32 -14.26 -6.15 40.50
CA SER A 32 -14.77 -5.34 41.60
C SER A 32 -15.62 -4.16 41.11
N ARG A 33 -16.51 -3.67 42.00
CA ARG A 33 -17.31 -2.44 41.75
C ARG A 33 -16.42 -1.24 41.36
N ALA A 34 -15.27 -1.11 41.99
CA ALA A 34 -14.32 -0.02 41.71
C ALA A 34 -13.71 -0.15 40.30
N THR A 35 -13.43 -1.36 39.86
CA THR A 35 -12.92 -1.61 38.48
C THR A 35 -13.99 -1.33 37.45
N LEU A 36 -15.23 -1.82 37.65
CA LEU A 36 -16.34 -1.53 36.74
C LEU A 36 -16.61 -0.01 36.64
N LYS A 37 -16.63 0.70 37.78
CA LYS A 37 -16.82 2.17 37.79
C LYS A 37 -15.74 2.88 36.96
N ARG A 38 -14.46 2.49 37.09
CA ARG A 38 -13.36 3.05 36.30
C ARG A 38 -13.48 2.73 34.80
N ASP A 39 -13.89 1.51 34.49
CA ASP A 39 -14.06 1.08 33.11
C ASP A 39 -15.24 1.82 32.44
N LEU A 40 -16.38 1.96 33.12
CA LEU A 40 -17.53 2.74 32.64
C LEU A 40 -17.22 4.23 32.53
N ALA A 41 -16.48 4.83 33.48
CA ALA A 41 -16.03 6.20 33.41
C ALA A 41 -15.10 6.40 32.18
N TYR A 42 -14.17 5.50 31.96
CA TYR A 42 -13.30 5.56 30.78
C TYR A 42 -14.09 5.47 29.48
N LEU A 43 -15.04 4.54 29.38
CA LEU A 43 -15.93 4.42 28.22
C LEU A 43 -16.71 5.71 27.95
N ARG A 44 -17.24 6.36 29.01
CA ARG A 44 -17.96 7.64 28.89
C ARG A 44 -17.05 8.80 28.55
N ASP A 45 -16.01 9.00 29.36
CA ASP A 45 -15.24 10.24 29.37
C ASP A 45 -14.19 10.28 28.24
N ARG A 46 -13.60 9.12 27.91
CA ARG A 46 -12.55 9.03 26.90
C ARG A 46 -13.05 8.52 25.55
N MET A 47 -14.04 7.64 25.58
CA MET A 47 -14.53 6.98 24.36
C MET A 47 -15.91 7.50 23.94
N GLN A 48 -16.45 8.48 24.68
CA GLN A 48 -17.72 9.14 24.38
C GLN A 48 -18.88 8.16 24.16
N VAL A 49 -18.84 6.99 24.82
CA VAL A 49 -19.95 6.03 24.76
C VAL A 49 -21.09 6.57 25.62
N PRO A 50 -22.30 6.76 25.08
CA PRO A 50 -23.42 7.36 25.81
C PRO A 50 -24.03 6.33 26.79
N ILE A 51 -23.28 5.97 27.82
CA ILE A 51 -23.73 5.04 28.87
C ILE A 51 -24.36 5.88 29.98
N GLU A 52 -25.65 5.74 30.18
CA GLU A 52 -26.40 6.42 31.26
C GLU A 52 -26.88 5.43 32.33
N TRP A 53 -27.21 5.97 33.50
CA TRP A 53 -27.74 5.20 34.61
C TRP A 53 -29.24 5.53 34.81
N ASP A 54 -30.09 4.54 34.60
CA ASP A 54 -31.52 4.63 34.91
C ASP A 54 -31.76 4.34 36.41
N ARG A 55 -32.20 5.35 37.14
CA ARG A 55 -32.45 5.24 38.58
C ARG A 55 -33.69 4.42 38.89
N GLU A 56 -34.70 4.47 38.05
CA GLU A 56 -35.99 3.79 38.28
C GLU A 56 -35.82 2.28 38.05
N ARG A 57 -35.04 1.91 37.02
CA ARG A 57 -34.85 0.53 36.62
C ARG A 57 -33.55 -0.09 37.15
N GLY A 58 -32.73 0.71 37.83
CA GLY A 58 -31.53 0.25 38.53
C GLY A 58 -30.45 -0.31 37.65
N GLY A 59 -30.25 0.19 36.40
CA GLY A 59 -29.32 -0.33 35.47
C GLY A 59 -28.68 0.69 34.52
N TYR A 60 -27.63 0.27 33.84
CA TYR A 60 -26.98 1.05 32.80
C TYR A 60 -27.65 0.78 31.45
N TYR A 61 -27.74 1.80 30.61
CA TYR A 61 -28.24 1.71 29.23
C TYR A 61 -27.48 2.61 28.30
N LEU A 62 -27.60 2.37 26.98
CA LEU A 62 -27.07 3.26 25.96
C LEU A 62 -28.15 4.30 25.63
N ASP A 63 -27.85 5.58 25.87
CA ASP A 63 -28.72 6.67 25.45
C ASP A 63 -28.55 6.92 23.94
N ALA A 64 -29.52 6.45 23.17
CA ALA A 64 -29.50 6.57 21.71
C ALA A 64 -29.87 7.98 21.21
N GLY A 65 -30.06 8.96 22.11
CA GLY A 65 -30.25 10.38 21.74
C GLY A 65 -31.30 10.65 20.66
N GLY A 66 -32.39 9.88 20.60
CA GLY A 66 -33.55 10.13 19.71
C GLY A 66 -33.31 9.99 18.20
N GLY A 67 -32.13 9.55 17.76
CA GLY A 67 -31.80 9.36 16.34
C GLY A 67 -30.98 8.12 16.10
N GLU A 68 -31.47 7.28 15.22
CA GLU A 68 -30.91 6.04 14.64
C GLU A 68 -29.71 5.44 15.34
N THR A 69 -29.92 4.34 16.04
CA THR A 69 -28.96 3.46 16.76
C THR A 69 -27.79 2.93 15.92
N ALA A 70 -27.69 3.35 14.69
CA ALA A 70 -26.63 2.89 13.74
C ALA A 70 -25.26 3.57 13.94
N ALA A 71 -25.16 4.65 14.72
CA ALA A 71 -23.93 5.45 14.81
C ALA A 71 -22.87 4.88 15.77
N PHE A 72 -23.22 3.92 16.65
CA PHE A 72 -22.33 3.37 17.67
C PHE A 72 -21.88 1.92 17.42
N GLN A 73 -22.16 1.35 16.27
CA GLN A 73 -21.74 0.00 15.94
C GLN A 73 -20.37 -0.02 15.28
N LEU A 74 -19.33 0.11 16.08
CA LEU A 74 -18.04 -0.53 15.80
C LEU A 74 -17.85 -1.59 16.89
N PRO A 75 -18.30 -2.84 16.68
CA PRO A 75 -18.01 -3.91 17.61
C PRO A 75 -16.48 -4.16 17.57
N GLY A 76 -15.79 -3.85 18.67
CA GLY A 76 -14.48 -4.41 18.94
C GLY A 76 -13.24 -3.67 18.46
N LEU A 77 -13.31 -2.45 17.98
CA LEU A 77 -12.13 -1.66 17.63
C LEU A 77 -12.00 -0.42 18.53
N TRP A 78 -11.24 -0.57 19.60
CA TRP A 78 -10.88 0.52 20.50
C TRP A 78 -9.46 0.97 20.14
N PHE A 79 -9.32 2.19 19.64
CA PHE A 79 -8.01 2.75 19.32
C PHE A 79 -7.60 3.75 20.39
N SER A 80 -6.36 3.69 20.82
CA SER A 80 -5.70 4.79 21.54
C SER A 80 -5.54 6.00 20.60
N ALA A 81 -5.28 7.18 21.15
CA ALA A 81 -5.01 8.37 20.36
C ALA A 81 -3.82 8.15 19.40
N GLU A 82 -2.79 7.40 19.84
CA GLU A 82 -1.63 7.05 19.05
C GLU A 82 -1.95 6.11 17.89
N GLU A 83 -2.79 5.09 18.14
CA GLU A 83 -3.27 4.17 17.10
C GLU A 83 -4.13 4.88 16.06
N ILE A 84 -4.96 5.85 16.48
CA ILE A 84 -5.74 6.69 15.56
C ILE A 84 -4.81 7.57 14.71
N HIS A 85 -3.79 8.20 15.30
CA HIS A 85 -2.79 8.95 14.55
C HIS A 85 -2.04 8.06 13.55
N ALA A 86 -1.69 6.84 13.94
CA ALA A 86 -1.07 5.88 13.03
C ALA A 86 -2.00 5.53 11.86
N LEU A 87 -3.29 5.27 12.12
CA LEU A 87 -4.28 4.97 11.07
C LEU A 87 -4.49 6.14 10.11
N LEU A 88 -4.59 7.38 10.62
CA LEU A 88 -4.71 8.57 9.78
C LEU A 88 -3.45 8.82 8.95
N THR A 89 -2.28 8.54 9.51
CA THR A 89 -1.01 8.61 8.78
C THR A 89 -0.95 7.55 7.68
N MET A 90 -1.33 6.31 7.98
CA MET A 90 -1.43 5.23 6.98
C MET A 90 -2.43 5.56 5.87
N GLU A 91 -3.61 6.08 6.22
CA GLU A 91 -4.60 6.52 5.23
C GLU A 91 -4.01 7.57 4.30
N ARG A 92 -3.30 8.54 4.86
CA ARG A 92 -2.64 9.59 4.08
C ARG A 92 -1.60 9.04 3.11
N LEU A 93 -0.77 8.11 3.58
CA LEU A 93 0.20 7.43 2.73
C LEU A 93 -0.49 6.67 1.60
N LEU A 94 -1.58 5.96 1.88
CA LEU A 94 -2.37 5.24 0.88
C LEU A 94 -3.04 6.18 -0.13
N GLU A 95 -3.59 7.32 0.31
CA GLU A 95 -4.12 8.35 -0.62
C GLU A 95 -3.06 8.90 -1.57
N HIS A 96 -1.81 9.03 -1.10
CA HIS A 96 -0.70 9.48 -1.96
C HIS A 96 -0.23 8.39 -2.93
N LEU A 97 -0.22 7.12 -2.48
CA LEU A 97 0.14 6.01 -3.36
C LEU A 97 -0.84 5.85 -4.53
N GLN A 98 -2.14 6.01 -4.27
CA GLN A 98 -3.17 5.96 -5.30
C GLN A 98 -4.41 6.76 -4.89
N PRO A 99 -4.56 8.01 -5.35
CA PRO A 99 -5.75 8.81 -5.10
C PRO A 99 -7.02 8.06 -5.53
N GLY A 100 -7.96 7.90 -4.58
CA GLY A 100 -9.24 7.25 -4.84
C GLY A 100 -9.28 5.73 -4.69
N LEU A 101 -8.16 5.07 -4.39
CA LEU A 101 -8.07 3.61 -4.29
C LEU A 101 -9.07 2.99 -3.30
N LEU A 102 -9.21 3.62 -2.15
CA LEU A 102 -10.10 3.18 -1.07
C LEU A 102 -11.01 4.30 -0.57
N SER A 103 -11.08 5.42 -1.27
CA SER A 103 -11.75 6.64 -0.79
C SER A 103 -13.23 6.42 -0.44
N GLN A 104 -13.96 5.61 -1.21
CA GLN A 104 -15.37 5.30 -0.92
C GLN A 104 -15.53 4.39 0.29
N GLN A 105 -14.63 3.43 0.46
CA GLN A 105 -14.66 2.46 1.57
C GLN A 105 -14.08 3.06 2.87
N ILE A 106 -13.05 3.89 2.77
CA ILE A 106 -12.35 4.49 3.91
C ILE A 106 -13.05 5.77 4.39
N ARG A 107 -13.74 6.51 3.51
CA ARG A 107 -14.42 7.77 3.89
C ARG A 107 -15.36 7.61 5.09
N PRO A 108 -16.25 6.61 5.17
CA PRO A 108 -17.09 6.40 6.35
C PRO A 108 -16.29 6.11 7.62
N LEU A 109 -15.18 5.35 7.49
CA LEU A 109 -14.28 5.05 8.61
C LEU A 109 -13.57 6.32 9.08
N ARG A 110 -13.04 7.12 8.15
CA ARG A 110 -12.39 8.41 8.44
C ARG A 110 -13.32 9.39 9.14
N GLU A 111 -14.55 9.52 8.66
CA GLU A 111 -15.56 10.38 9.28
C GLU A 111 -15.94 9.92 10.69
N ARG A 112 -15.93 8.60 10.95
CA ARG A 112 -16.11 8.04 12.29
C ARG A 112 -14.93 8.32 13.20
N ILE A 113 -13.70 8.10 12.72
CA ILE A 113 -12.46 8.37 13.46
C ILE A 113 -12.39 9.86 13.82
N ARG A 114 -12.70 10.77 12.89
CA ARG A 114 -12.77 12.22 13.15
C ARG A 114 -13.79 12.58 14.22
N ARG A 115 -14.96 11.95 14.22
CA ARG A 115 -15.96 12.14 15.27
C ARG A 115 -15.51 11.66 16.64
N ILE A 116 -14.82 10.51 16.70
CA ILE A 116 -14.24 9.96 17.95
C ILE A 116 -13.19 10.90 18.54
N LEU A 117 -12.42 11.59 17.70
CA LEU A 117 -11.43 12.59 18.13
C LEU A 117 -12.02 13.89 18.64
N GLY A 118 -13.39 14.01 18.71
CA GLY A 118 -14.06 15.15 19.33
C GLY A 118 -14.00 16.44 18.55
N GLY A 119 -14.00 16.38 17.22
CA GLY A 119 -14.07 17.58 16.36
C GLY A 119 -12.80 18.47 16.42
N GLY A 120 -11.75 18.03 17.07
CA GLY A 120 -10.44 18.65 17.04
C GLY A 120 -9.74 18.33 15.71
N ASP A 121 -10.17 18.98 14.62
CA ASP A 121 -9.52 18.89 13.30
C ASP A 121 -8.02 19.22 13.34
N LEU A 122 -7.55 19.85 14.42
CA LEU A 122 -6.19 20.33 14.60
C LEU A 122 -5.14 19.22 14.57
N ALA A 123 -5.41 18.04 15.15
CA ALA A 123 -4.40 16.98 15.20
C ALA A 123 -4.23 16.26 13.84
N ALA A 124 -5.33 15.95 13.15
CA ALA A 124 -5.29 15.29 11.84
C ALA A 124 -4.73 16.25 10.77
N ASP A 125 -5.20 17.50 10.76
CA ASP A 125 -4.71 18.53 9.84
C ASP A 125 -3.26 18.94 10.13
N GLU A 126 -2.81 18.88 11.38
CA GLU A 126 -1.42 19.13 11.76
C GLU A 126 -0.50 18.02 11.27
N VAL A 127 -0.88 16.76 11.43
CA VAL A 127 -0.15 15.62 10.83
C VAL A 127 -0.10 15.75 9.31
N MET A 128 -1.22 16.13 8.68
CA MET A 128 -1.30 16.32 7.23
C MET A 128 -0.45 17.48 6.71
N ARG A 129 -0.26 18.53 7.49
CA ARG A 129 0.64 19.63 7.13
C ARG A 129 2.10 19.30 7.28
N ARG A 130 2.45 18.47 8.27
CA ARG A 130 3.85 18.14 8.62
C ARG A 130 4.42 16.94 7.90
N ILE A 131 3.58 15.96 7.53
CA ILE A 131 4.00 14.77 6.79
C ILE A 131 3.54 14.90 5.34
N ARG A 132 4.49 15.03 4.42
CA ARG A 132 4.22 15.13 2.98
C ARG A 132 4.93 14.02 2.23
N VAL A 133 4.20 13.33 1.36
CA VAL A 133 4.76 12.43 0.35
C VAL A 133 4.75 13.17 -0.97
N LEU A 134 5.93 13.39 -1.54
CA LEU A 134 6.08 14.03 -2.85
C LEU A 134 6.31 12.92 -3.87
N GLN A 135 5.41 12.81 -4.83
CA GLN A 135 5.56 11.87 -5.94
C GLN A 135 6.37 12.51 -7.07
N MET A 136 7.22 11.74 -7.71
CA MET A 136 8.03 12.16 -8.84
C MET A 136 7.81 11.23 -10.03
N GLY A 137 7.27 11.74 -11.14
CA GLY A 137 7.01 10.94 -12.33
C GLY A 137 5.82 9.98 -12.21
N ALA A 138 4.94 10.18 -11.21
CA ALA A 138 3.71 9.39 -11.07
C ALA A 138 2.78 9.59 -12.27
N ARG A 139 2.26 8.49 -12.80
CA ARG A 139 1.31 8.48 -13.91
C ARG A 139 -0.11 8.35 -13.37
N THR A 140 -1.02 9.16 -13.92
CA THR A 140 -2.42 9.15 -13.49
C THR A 140 -3.11 7.85 -13.88
N VAL A 141 -3.69 7.17 -12.90
CA VAL A 141 -4.52 5.97 -13.11
C VAL A 141 -5.98 6.34 -12.90
N GLN A 142 -6.86 5.89 -13.78
CA GLN A 142 -8.32 6.06 -13.61
C GLN A 142 -8.79 5.23 -12.40
N PRO A 143 -9.38 5.83 -11.34
CA PRO A 143 -9.78 5.10 -10.14
C PRO A 143 -10.74 3.94 -10.41
N ALA A 144 -11.64 4.09 -11.38
CA ALA A 144 -12.59 3.04 -11.77
C ALA A 144 -11.89 1.80 -12.35
N HIS A 145 -10.83 1.97 -13.15
CA HIS A 145 -10.06 0.85 -13.69
C HIS A 145 -9.27 0.14 -12.59
N PHE A 146 -8.64 0.89 -11.71
CA PHE A 146 -7.92 0.31 -10.57
C PHE A 146 -8.85 -0.50 -9.67
N GLN A 147 -10.03 0.04 -9.36
CA GLN A 147 -11.03 -0.65 -8.53
C GLN A 147 -11.51 -1.96 -9.19
N ALA A 148 -11.75 -1.95 -10.50
CA ALA A 148 -12.14 -3.16 -11.25
C ALA A 148 -11.03 -4.22 -11.20
N ILE A 149 -9.76 -3.81 -11.35
CA ILE A 149 -8.61 -4.71 -11.29
C ILE A 149 -8.47 -5.31 -9.88
N ALA A 150 -8.50 -4.47 -8.83
CA ALA A 150 -8.41 -4.91 -7.44
C ALA A 150 -9.58 -5.85 -7.06
N SER A 151 -10.81 -5.54 -7.48
CA SER A 151 -11.97 -6.38 -7.24
C SER A 151 -11.86 -7.74 -7.94
N ALA A 152 -11.38 -7.77 -9.18
CA ALA A 152 -11.18 -9.01 -9.92
C ALA A 152 -10.08 -9.88 -9.30
N LEU A 153 -8.99 -9.25 -8.84
CA LEU A 153 -7.89 -9.91 -8.12
C LEU A 153 -8.42 -10.61 -6.85
N LEU A 154 -9.10 -9.85 -5.98
CA LEU A 154 -9.60 -10.35 -4.71
C LEU A 154 -10.72 -11.38 -4.85
N SER A 155 -11.59 -11.22 -5.86
CA SER A 155 -12.66 -12.18 -6.15
C SER A 155 -12.23 -13.36 -7.03
N ARG A 156 -10.95 -13.46 -7.38
CA ARG A 156 -10.38 -14.53 -8.23
C ARG A 156 -11.13 -14.69 -9.56
N ARG A 157 -11.38 -13.56 -10.25
CA ARG A 157 -12.06 -13.51 -11.53
C ARG A 157 -11.13 -13.00 -12.63
N ARG A 158 -11.38 -13.48 -13.87
CA ARG A 158 -10.67 -12.97 -15.04
C ARG A 158 -11.11 -11.55 -15.37
N LEU A 159 -10.18 -10.83 -15.99
CA LEU A 159 -10.41 -9.50 -16.54
C LEU A 159 -10.31 -9.52 -18.07
N LYS A 160 -11.18 -8.78 -18.74
CA LYS A 160 -10.95 -8.30 -20.08
C LYS A 160 -10.42 -6.86 -19.96
N ILE A 161 -9.20 -6.63 -20.44
CA ILE A 161 -8.55 -5.32 -20.44
C ILE A 161 -8.33 -4.84 -21.87
N ARG A 162 -8.46 -3.52 -22.06
CA ARG A 162 -8.00 -2.82 -23.24
C ARG A 162 -6.74 -2.06 -22.83
N HIS A 163 -5.57 -2.54 -23.29
CA HIS A 163 -4.26 -2.06 -22.86
C HIS A 163 -3.55 -1.35 -24.03
N HIS A 164 -3.06 -0.15 -23.77
CA HIS A 164 -2.24 0.63 -24.69
C HIS A 164 -0.76 0.26 -24.51
N ARG A 165 -0.18 -0.30 -25.56
CA ARG A 165 1.24 -0.67 -25.59
C ARG A 165 2.06 0.52 -26.12
N ARG A 166 2.73 1.23 -25.21
CA ARG A 166 3.43 2.49 -25.51
C ARG A 166 4.59 2.35 -26.51
N HIS A 167 5.18 1.16 -26.61
CA HIS A 167 6.35 0.94 -27.48
C HIS A 167 6.00 1.10 -28.97
N ASP A 168 4.86 0.69 -29.38
CA ASP A 168 4.38 0.69 -30.77
C ASP A 168 3.03 1.39 -30.96
N ASP A 169 2.61 2.11 -29.93
CA ASP A 169 1.36 2.89 -29.88
C ASP A 169 0.10 2.07 -30.22
N GLU A 170 0.14 0.75 -30.00
CA GLU A 170 -0.99 -0.13 -30.28
C GLU A 170 -1.89 -0.33 -29.07
N VAL A 171 -3.20 -0.30 -29.31
CA VAL A 171 -4.22 -0.67 -28.31
C VAL A 171 -4.72 -2.07 -28.57
N MET A 172 -4.62 -2.92 -27.53
CA MET A 172 -4.97 -4.33 -27.64
C MET A 172 -5.93 -4.78 -26.56
N GLU A 173 -6.90 -5.61 -26.93
CA GLU A 173 -7.71 -6.34 -25.97
C GLU A 173 -7.00 -7.62 -25.50
N ARG A 174 -7.08 -7.87 -24.20
CA ARG A 174 -6.52 -9.04 -23.54
C ARG A 174 -7.50 -9.61 -22.54
N GLU A 175 -7.61 -10.93 -22.50
CA GLU A 175 -8.19 -11.65 -21.36
C GLU A 175 -7.02 -12.08 -20.47
N VAL A 176 -7.08 -11.68 -19.19
CA VAL A 176 -6.02 -11.93 -18.21
C VAL A 176 -6.60 -12.48 -16.90
N SER A 177 -5.85 -13.31 -16.22
CA SER A 177 -6.09 -13.68 -14.83
C SER A 177 -5.20 -12.82 -13.95
N PRO A 178 -5.73 -11.85 -13.19
CA PRO A 178 -4.95 -11.03 -12.28
C PRO A 178 -4.36 -11.91 -11.17
N LEU A 179 -3.08 -11.68 -10.85
CA LEU A 179 -2.34 -12.46 -9.86
C LEU A 179 -1.85 -11.59 -8.71
N ARG A 180 -1.31 -10.40 -9.00
CA ARG A 180 -0.95 -9.41 -7.99
C ARG A 180 -0.90 -8.00 -8.55
N LEU A 181 -1.06 -6.99 -7.67
CA LEU A 181 -0.82 -5.58 -7.94
C LEU A 181 0.49 -5.16 -7.27
N VAL A 182 1.37 -4.56 -8.04
CA VAL A 182 2.70 -4.10 -7.60
C VAL A 182 2.78 -2.59 -7.73
N HIS A 183 3.15 -1.90 -6.64
CA HIS A 183 3.51 -0.48 -6.70
C HIS A 183 5.02 -0.36 -6.85
N TYR A 184 5.47 0.22 -7.96
CA TYR A 184 6.89 0.35 -8.28
C TYR A 184 7.16 1.75 -8.85
N ARG A 185 8.06 2.50 -8.25
CA ARG A 185 8.47 3.85 -8.68
C ARG A 185 7.27 4.76 -8.98
N ASP A 186 6.43 4.97 -7.97
CA ASP A 186 5.23 5.80 -8.06
C ASP A 186 4.18 5.36 -9.10
N ASN A 187 4.28 4.15 -9.62
CA ASN A 187 3.33 3.60 -10.59
C ASN A 187 2.83 2.22 -10.21
N TRP A 188 1.60 1.92 -10.61
CA TRP A 188 0.99 0.61 -10.38
C TRP A 188 1.12 -0.30 -11.60
N TYR A 189 1.38 -1.55 -11.31
CA TYR A 189 1.49 -2.62 -12.30
C TYR A 189 0.63 -3.81 -11.89
N LEU A 190 0.10 -4.49 -12.89
CA LEU A 190 -0.68 -5.71 -12.75
C LEU A 190 0.13 -6.89 -13.30
N ASP A 191 0.54 -7.79 -12.42
CA ASP A 191 1.04 -9.09 -12.83
C ASP A 191 -0.14 -10.02 -13.09
N ALA A 192 -0.16 -10.63 -14.26
CA ALA A 192 -1.26 -11.45 -14.69
C ALA A 192 -0.84 -12.57 -15.66
N TRP A 193 -1.60 -13.66 -15.66
CA TRP A 193 -1.53 -14.65 -16.72
C TRP A 193 -2.31 -14.16 -17.94
N CYS A 194 -1.62 -13.94 -19.04
CA CYS A 194 -2.23 -13.52 -20.29
C CYS A 194 -2.70 -14.75 -21.10
N HIS A 195 -4.01 -14.95 -21.23
CA HIS A 195 -4.60 -16.10 -21.91
C HIS A 195 -4.28 -16.14 -23.41
N ARG A 196 -4.13 -14.97 -24.06
CA ARG A 196 -3.75 -14.90 -25.49
C ARG A 196 -2.30 -15.35 -25.72
N ARG A 197 -1.37 -14.95 -24.83
CA ARG A 197 0.06 -15.28 -24.96
C ARG A 197 0.45 -16.56 -24.22
N ARG A 198 -0.46 -17.10 -23.40
CA ARG A 198 -0.23 -18.26 -22.52
C ARG A 198 1.04 -18.11 -21.67
N ALA A 199 1.23 -16.92 -21.12
CA ALA A 199 2.42 -16.55 -20.33
C ALA A 199 2.10 -15.50 -19.28
N LEU A 200 2.95 -15.43 -18.25
CA LEU A 200 2.97 -14.34 -17.28
C LEU A 200 3.36 -13.03 -17.97
N ARG A 201 2.70 -11.95 -17.59
CA ARG A 201 2.94 -10.60 -18.11
C ARG A 201 2.63 -9.56 -17.07
N THR A 202 3.43 -8.53 -17.04
CA THR A 202 3.21 -7.30 -16.26
C THR A 202 2.59 -6.23 -17.16
N PHE A 203 1.52 -5.60 -16.68
CA PHE A 203 0.81 -4.53 -17.38
C PHE A 203 0.83 -3.26 -16.53
N ALA A 204 1.29 -2.16 -17.10
CA ALA A 204 1.17 -0.86 -16.45
C ALA A 204 -0.31 -0.48 -16.32
N VAL A 205 -0.78 -0.24 -15.09
CA VAL A 205 -2.22 -0.01 -14.82
C VAL A 205 -2.71 1.30 -15.45
N ASP A 206 -1.87 2.31 -15.51
CA ASP A 206 -2.14 3.59 -16.16
C ASP A 206 -2.27 3.49 -17.70
N ALA A 207 -1.76 2.42 -18.29
CA ALA A 207 -1.95 2.10 -19.71
C ALA A 207 -3.21 1.27 -19.99
N ILE A 208 -3.98 0.89 -18.97
CA ILE A 208 -5.25 0.19 -19.12
C ILE A 208 -6.36 1.22 -19.32
N GLN A 209 -6.89 1.26 -20.53
CA GLN A 209 -7.97 2.17 -20.94
C GLN A 209 -9.36 1.67 -20.57
N GLN A 210 -9.53 0.36 -20.41
CA GLN A 210 -10.76 -0.29 -19.98
C GLN A 210 -10.44 -1.58 -19.22
N ALA A 211 -11.19 -1.83 -18.15
CA ALA A 211 -11.11 -3.07 -17.38
C ALA A 211 -12.52 -3.57 -17.05
N ARG A 212 -12.84 -4.81 -17.43
CA ARG A 212 -14.13 -5.44 -17.17
C ARG A 212 -13.94 -6.82 -16.56
N ILE A 213 -14.58 -7.04 -15.41
CA ILE A 213 -14.59 -8.35 -14.74
C ILE A 213 -15.40 -9.34 -15.54
N LEU A 214 -14.87 -10.54 -15.73
CA LEU A 214 -15.56 -11.65 -16.40
C LEU A 214 -16.12 -12.63 -15.38
N GLY A 215 -17.19 -13.34 -15.74
CA GLY A 215 -17.79 -14.40 -14.91
C GLY A 215 -16.91 -15.65 -14.73
N ARG A 216 -15.74 -15.71 -15.36
CA ARG A 216 -14.84 -16.86 -15.36
C ARG A 216 -13.86 -16.79 -14.20
N VAL A 217 -13.53 -17.95 -13.60
CA VAL A 217 -12.51 -18.06 -12.55
C VAL A 217 -11.13 -17.76 -13.13
N ALA A 218 -10.33 -17.01 -12.38
CA ALA A 218 -8.95 -16.73 -12.73
C ALA A 218 -8.08 -18.00 -12.67
N ARG A 219 -7.05 -18.05 -13.48
CA ARG A 219 -6.00 -19.06 -13.37
C ARG A 219 -5.09 -18.68 -12.21
N GLU A 220 -4.82 -19.60 -11.31
CA GLU A 220 -3.84 -19.46 -10.26
C GLU A 220 -2.45 -19.85 -10.76
N VAL A 221 -1.44 -19.18 -10.20
CA VAL A 221 -0.02 -19.47 -10.39
C VAL A 221 0.63 -19.37 -9.02
N PRO A 222 1.44 -20.35 -8.61
CA PRO A 222 2.14 -20.31 -7.32
C PRO A 222 3.05 -19.08 -7.19
N ASP A 223 3.18 -18.54 -5.98
CA ASP A 223 3.97 -17.32 -5.73
C ASP A 223 5.44 -17.52 -6.10
N GLU A 224 6.03 -18.68 -5.85
CA GLU A 224 7.40 -19.00 -6.19
C GLU A 224 7.66 -18.94 -7.73
N VAL A 225 6.64 -19.30 -8.52
CA VAL A 225 6.69 -19.20 -9.99
C VAL A 225 6.57 -17.75 -10.45
N LEU A 226 5.75 -16.95 -9.75
CA LEU A 226 5.62 -15.52 -10.02
C LEU A 226 6.93 -14.79 -9.72
N ASP A 227 7.51 -15.01 -8.55
CA ASP A 227 8.74 -14.39 -8.10
C ASP A 227 9.90 -14.76 -9.02
N ALA A 228 10.06 -16.04 -9.36
CA ALA A 228 11.08 -16.49 -10.29
C ALA A 228 10.93 -15.90 -11.71
N ALA A 229 9.68 -15.65 -12.15
CA ALA A 229 9.42 -15.13 -13.48
C ALA A 229 9.45 -13.61 -13.59
N LEU A 230 9.18 -12.88 -12.48
CA LEU A 230 8.93 -11.44 -12.53
C LEU A 230 9.85 -10.62 -11.62
N GLU A 231 10.48 -11.22 -10.59
CA GLU A 231 11.34 -10.51 -9.63
C GLU A 231 12.82 -10.89 -9.70
N ALA A 232 13.18 -11.86 -10.52
CA ALA A 232 14.55 -12.39 -10.55
C ALA A 232 15.58 -11.44 -11.16
N GLY A 233 15.16 -10.39 -11.87
CA GLY A 233 16.05 -9.41 -12.51
C GLY A 233 15.72 -7.99 -12.10
N TYR A 234 16.57 -7.05 -12.47
CA TYR A 234 16.39 -5.63 -12.18
C TYR A 234 15.22 -5.03 -12.94
N GLY A 235 14.36 -4.27 -12.22
CA GLY A 235 13.25 -3.52 -12.78
C GLY A 235 11.92 -4.29 -12.83
N ILE A 236 10.84 -3.57 -13.19
CA ILE A 236 9.49 -4.12 -13.18
C ILE A 236 9.22 -5.09 -14.35
N PHE A 237 10.00 -5.02 -15.43
CA PHE A 237 9.87 -5.89 -16.60
C PHE A 237 10.99 -6.97 -16.65
N ALA A 238 11.56 -7.28 -15.48
CA ALA A 238 12.72 -8.13 -15.38
C ALA A 238 12.44 -9.51 -15.98
N GLY A 239 12.01 -10.45 -15.47
CA GLY A 239 12.06 -11.86 -15.86
C GLY A 239 13.31 -12.54 -15.29
N PRO A 240 13.54 -13.82 -15.61
CA PRO A 240 14.70 -14.55 -15.09
C PRO A 240 16.01 -13.82 -15.42
N ALA A 241 16.82 -13.56 -14.40
CA ALA A 241 18.10 -12.88 -14.58
C ALA A 241 19.02 -13.68 -15.53
N ARG A 242 19.55 -13.00 -16.54
CA ARG A 242 20.42 -13.58 -17.57
C ARG A 242 21.84 -13.04 -17.53
N HIS A 243 22.01 -11.88 -16.92
CA HIS A 243 23.26 -11.14 -16.87
C HIS A 243 23.49 -10.57 -15.48
N VAL A 244 24.72 -10.28 -15.15
CA VAL A 244 25.11 -9.53 -13.97
C VAL A 244 25.78 -8.24 -14.43
N ALA A 245 25.24 -7.10 -14.04
CA ALA A 245 25.89 -5.81 -14.23
C ALA A 245 26.91 -5.58 -13.13
N VAL A 246 28.06 -5.04 -13.49
CA VAL A 246 29.10 -4.56 -12.56
C VAL A 246 29.28 -3.07 -12.81
N LEU A 247 28.87 -2.26 -11.83
CA LEU A 247 28.90 -0.81 -11.90
C LEU A 247 29.91 -0.27 -10.90
N ARG A 248 30.72 0.69 -11.32
CA ARG A 248 31.65 1.42 -10.47
C ARG A 248 31.17 2.87 -10.30
N PHE A 249 30.86 3.22 -9.09
CA PHE A 249 30.45 4.59 -8.74
C PHE A 249 31.64 5.39 -8.19
N SER A 250 31.71 6.68 -8.55
CA SER A 250 32.74 7.58 -8.03
C SER A 250 32.75 7.60 -6.50
N PRO A 251 33.90 7.93 -5.85
CA PRO A 251 33.98 8.03 -4.40
C PRO A 251 32.97 9.02 -3.80
N LEU A 252 32.64 10.08 -4.54
CA LEU A 252 31.60 11.03 -4.13
C LEU A 252 30.23 10.35 -4.11
N ARG A 253 29.86 9.69 -5.19
CA ARG A 253 28.53 9.07 -5.36
C ARG A 253 28.35 7.84 -4.48
N ALA A 254 29.42 7.11 -4.21
CA ALA A 254 29.47 5.96 -3.31
C ALA A 254 28.85 6.20 -1.93
N ARG A 255 28.95 7.45 -1.42
CA ARG A 255 28.40 7.84 -0.10
C ARG A 255 26.89 7.62 0.03
N TRP A 256 26.16 7.67 -1.07
CA TRP A 256 24.71 7.44 -1.14
C TRP A 256 24.41 6.04 -1.66
N VAL A 257 24.96 5.67 -2.82
CA VAL A 257 24.62 4.43 -3.53
C VAL A 257 24.96 3.18 -2.71
N ALA A 258 26.02 3.20 -1.91
CA ALA A 258 26.37 2.08 -1.03
C ALA A 258 25.29 1.74 0.03
N ARG A 259 24.34 2.65 0.26
CA ARG A 259 23.21 2.46 1.20
C ARG A 259 21.89 2.18 0.48
N GLU A 260 21.88 2.25 -0.82
CA GLU A 260 20.67 2.02 -1.62
C GLU A 260 20.50 0.52 -1.88
N ASN A 261 19.25 0.08 -1.86
CA ASN A 261 18.88 -1.26 -2.27
C ASN A 261 18.32 -1.21 -3.70
N TRP A 262 19.13 -1.60 -4.67
CA TRP A 262 18.76 -1.68 -6.08
C TRP A 262 18.11 -3.02 -6.43
N HIS A 263 18.58 -4.10 -5.78
CA HIS A 263 18.07 -5.45 -5.98
C HIS A 263 18.31 -6.32 -4.74
N PRO A 264 17.39 -7.22 -4.35
CA PRO A 264 17.58 -8.08 -3.17
C PRO A 264 18.84 -8.95 -3.20
N GLN A 265 19.31 -9.31 -4.40
CA GLN A 265 20.52 -10.12 -4.62
C GLN A 265 21.72 -9.27 -5.04
N GLN A 266 21.71 -7.97 -4.78
CA GLN A 266 22.88 -7.14 -5.07
C GLN A 266 24.06 -7.49 -4.16
N GLU A 267 25.26 -7.36 -4.70
CA GLU A 267 26.50 -7.42 -3.96
C GLU A 267 27.26 -6.10 -4.14
N GLY A 268 27.97 -5.65 -3.10
CA GLY A 268 28.74 -4.43 -3.22
C GLY A 268 29.91 -4.36 -2.25
N HIS A 269 30.95 -3.62 -2.66
CA HIS A 269 32.14 -3.36 -1.82
C HIS A 269 32.81 -2.05 -2.22
N PHE A 270 33.54 -1.45 -1.27
CA PHE A 270 34.38 -0.28 -1.52
C PHE A 270 35.73 -0.69 -2.08
N GLU A 271 36.22 0.07 -3.04
CA GLU A 271 37.60 0.03 -3.50
C GLU A 271 38.52 0.91 -2.61
N LEU A 272 39.82 0.77 -2.76
CA LEU A 272 40.81 1.51 -1.96
C LEU A 272 40.75 3.01 -2.16
N ASP A 273 40.32 3.47 -3.33
CA ASP A 273 40.11 4.90 -3.64
C ASP A 273 38.77 5.47 -3.15
N GLY A 274 37.95 4.63 -2.50
CA GLY A 274 36.66 5.00 -1.99
C GLY A 274 35.51 4.88 -3.02
N ALA A 275 35.77 4.39 -4.20
CA ALA A 275 34.74 4.05 -5.18
C ALA A 275 33.90 2.85 -4.69
N TRP A 276 32.66 2.74 -5.16
CA TRP A 276 31.74 1.64 -4.83
C TRP A 276 31.51 0.77 -6.04
N ILE A 277 31.82 -0.52 -5.90
CA ILE A 277 31.45 -1.53 -6.89
C ILE A 277 30.10 -2.12 -6.51
N LEU A 278 29.16 -2.06 -7.43
CA LEU A 278 27.82 -2.67 -7.29
C LEU A 278 27.66 -3.74 -8.36
N LYS A 279 27.33 -4.96 -7.92
CA LYS A 279 26.94 -6.07 -8.80
C LYS A 279 25.46 -6.34 -8.61
N LEU A 280 24.71 -6.44 -9.70
CA LEU A 280 23.28 -6.74 -9.63
C LEU A 280 22.83 -7.58 -10.83
N PRO A 281 21.90 -8.54 -10.62
CA PRO A 281 21.36 -9.35 -11.69
C PRO A 281 20.31 -8.54 -12.51
N TYR A 282 20.33 -8.73 -13.82
CA TYR A 282 19.33 -8.15 -14.71
C TYR A 282 19.03 -9.06 -15.91
N SER A 283 17.88 -8.83 -16.55
CA SER A 283 17.49 -9.51 -17.79
C SER A 283 17.27 -8.50 -18.92
N ASP A 284 16.42 -7.50 -18.72
CA ASP A 284 16.22 -6.41 -19.66
C ASP A 284 17.05 -5.20 -19.21
N PRO A 285 17.94 -4.66 -20.05
CA PRO A 285 18.80 -3.54 -19.67
C PRO A 285 18.10 -2.19 -19.69
N GLN A 286 16.84 -2.08 -20.15
CA GLN A 286 16.21 -0.79 -20.44
C GLN A 286 16.08 0.10 -19.20
N GLU A 287 15.56 -0.43 -18.08
CA GLU A 287 15.47 0.33 -16.84
C GLU A 287 16.83 0.59 -16.21
N LEU A 288 17.71 -0.42 -16.22
CA LEU A 288 19.05 -0.28 -15.70
C LEU A 288 19.85 0.78 -16.45
N LEU A 289 19.69 0.84 -17.78
CA LEU A 289 20.31 1.86 -18.63
C LEU A 289 19.84 3.27 -18.21
N MET A 290 18.54 3.46 -17.99
CA MET A 290 17.99 4.76 -17.56
C MET A 290 18.54 5.16 -16.18
N ASP A 291 18.67 4.21 -15.26
CA ASP A 291 19.22 4.49 -13.95
C ASP A 291 20.72 4.78 -13.97
N ILE A 292 21.48 4.10 -14.79
CA ILE A 292 22.90 4.40 -15.01
C ILE A 292 23.04 5.82 -15.57
N LEU A 293 22.28 6.19 -16.59
CA LEU A 293 22.36 7.51 -17.22
C LEU A 293 22.04 8.69 -16.28
N LYS A 294 21.23 8.48 -15.22
CA LYS A 294 20.99 9.50 -14.19
C LYS A 294 22.25 9.99 -13.48
N PHE A 295 23.26 9.13 -13.37
CA PHE A 295 24.48 9.45 -12.64
C PHE A 295 25.55 10.11 -13.52
N GLY A 296 25.32 10.15 -14.84
CA GLY A 296 26.24 10.80 -15.78
C GLY A 296 27.68 10.26 -15.65
N ALA A 297 28.62 11.15 -15.35
CA ALA A 297 30.03 10.81 -15.20
C ALA A 297 30.39 10.11 -13.86
N ASP A 298 29.43 10.01 -12.93
CA ASP A 298 29.64 9.41 -11.60
C ASP A 298 29.50 7.88 -11.59
N VAL A 299 29.21 7.27 -12.73
CA VAL A 299 29.08 5.81 -12.84
C VAL A 299 29.75 5.28 -14.10
N GLU A 300 30.44 4.17 -13.97
CA GLU A 300 31.05 3.42 -15.08
C GLU A 300 30.52 1.99 -15.08
N VAL A 301 30.13 1.49 -16.25
CA VAL A 301 29.80 0.08 -16.44
C VAL A 301 31.09 -0.69 -16.69
N LEU A 302 31.47 -1.55 -15.76
CA LEU A 302 32.64 -2.40 -15.90
C LEU A 302 32.33 -3.69 -16.68
N ALA A 303 31.12 -4.25 -16.47
CA ALA A 303 30.67 -5.46 -17.15
C ALA A 303 29.10 -5.50 -17.16
N PRO A 304 28.48 -6.23 -18.09
CA PRO A 304 29.09 -6.87 -19.27
C PRO A 304 29.36 -5.86 -20.41
N ALA A 305 30.19 -6.21 -21.35
CA ALA A 305 30.53 -5.34 -22.50
C ALA A 305 29.28 -4.83 -23.24
N ILE A 306 28.29 -5.68 -23.47
CA ILE A 306 27.03 -5.29 -24.15
C ILE A 306 26.29 -4.18 -23.44
N LEU A 307 26.28 -4.14 -22.12
CA LEU A 307 25.67 -3.06 -21.34
C LEU A 307 26.49 -1.78 -21.45
N ARG A 308 27.83 -1.90 -21.33
CA ARG A 308 28.75 -0.78 -21.49
C ARG A 308 28.60 -0.11 -22.86
N GLU A 309 28.54 -0.90 -23.94
CA GLU A 309 28.33 -0.41 -25.31
C GLU A 309 27.03 0.34 -25.47
N ARG A 310 25.92 -0.16 -24.88
CA ARG A 310 24.62 0.53 -24.89
C ARG A 310 24.64 1.86 -24.15
N VAL A 311 25.31 1.93 -23.00
CA VAL A 311 25.48 3.18 -22.25
C VAL A 311 26.32 4.17 -23.08
N ALA A 312 27.45 3.72 -23.63
CA ALA A 312 28.31 4.56 -24.47
C ALA A 312 27.55 5.11 -25.69
N ALA A 313 26.79 4.28 -26.40
CA ALA A 313 26.00 4.70 -27.54
C ALA A 313 24.93 5.74 -27.15
N ALA A 314 24.21 5.53 -26.00
CA ALA A 314 23.23 6.49 -25.51
C ALA A 314 23.87 7.85 -25.15
N LEU A 315 25.03 7.84 -24.51
CA LEU A 315 25.78 9.05 -24.17
C LEU A 315 26.28 9.79 -25.42
N GLN A 316 26.75 9.07 -26.45
CA GLN A 316 27.16 9.67 -27.72
C GLN A 316 25.99 10.38 -28.40
N VAL A 317 24.82 9.72 -28.48
CA VAL A 317 23.60 10.35 -29.03
C VAL A 317 23.24 11.58 -28.22
N ALA A 318 23.24 11.48 -26.88
CA ALA A 318 22.93 12.60 -26.01
C ALA A 318 23.91 13.76 -26.20
N THR A 319 25.22 13.50 -26.28
CA THR A 319 26.25 14.53 -26.55
C THR A 319 26.00 15.24 -27.88
N GLY A 320 25.60 14.50 -28.92
CA GLY A 320 25.26 15.08 -30.21
C GLY A 320 24.02 16.01 -30.21
N LEU A 321 23.17 15.92 -29.20
CA LEU A 321 22.03 16.85 -29.03
C LEU A 321 22.43 18.19 -28.39
N TYR A 322 23.60 18.27 -27.76
CA TYR A 322 24.10 19.45 -27.06
C TYR A 322 25.41 20.02 -27.67
N GLY A 323 25.96 19.33 -28.68
CA GLY A 323 27.09 19.83 -29.46
C GLY A 323 26.56 20.61 -30.65
N ASP A 324 27.05 21.81 -30.85
CA ASP A 324 26.83 22.62 -32.06
C ASP A 324 27.53 21.99 -33.27
#